data_a13767ec8060b2729b67bfd2502caad8
#
_entry.id   a13767ec8060b2729b67bfd2502caad8
#
_cell.length_a   1.000
_cell.length_b   1.000
_cell.length_c   1.000
_cell.angle_alpha   90.00
_cell.angle_beta   90.00
_cell.angle_gamma   90.00
#
_symmetry.space_group_name_H-M   'P 1'
#
loop_
_entity.id
_entity.type
_entity.pdbx_description
1 polymer ?
#
loop_
_entity_poly.entity_id
_entity_poly.type
_entity_poly.pdbx_seq_one_letter_code
_entity_poly.pdbx_strand_id
1 'polypeptide(L)'
;MNKYILLAITALCLQDMQAQTVVHPSIKTKTTFAIVVDQKSYDEAKSEIDAYRTSIEKEGLGTYLLIDDWKRPEPIREQLVKLHENEKTPLEGCVFIGDIPIPMIRDAHHLSSAFKRS
;
A
#
# COMPACT_ATOMS: atom_id res chain seq x y z
N MET A 1 9.36 -11.24 37.70
CA MET A 1 8.71 -12.21 36.81
C MET A 1 7.44 -11.65 36.20
N ASN A 2 6.50 -11.22 37.05
CA ASN A 2 5.21 -10.76 36.54
C ASN A 2 5.30 -9.51 35.65
N LYS A 3 6.25 -8.66 35.90
CA LYS A 3 6.39 -7.44 35.12
C LYS A 3 6.76 -7.70 33.66
N TYR A 4 7.44 -8.79 33.38
CA TYR A 4 7.76 -9.15 32.00
C TYR A 4 6.54 -9.62 31.23
N ILE A 5 5.66 -10.32 31.95
CA ILE A 5 4.40 -10.78 31.35
C ILE A 5 3.51 -9.58 31.01
N LEU A 6 3.45 -8.59 31.89
CA LEU A 6 2.67 -7.38 31.66
C LEU A 6 3.17 -6.61 30.45
N LEU A 7 4.48 -6.51 30.30
CA LEU A 7 5.06 -5.83 29.15
C LEU A 7 4.71 -6.52 27.83
N ALA A 8 4.71 -7.85 27.84
CA ALA A 8 4.35 -8.61 26.65
C ALA A 8 2.91 -8.37 26.25
N ILE A 9 2.01 -8.35 27.21
CA ILE A 9 0.59 -8.09 26.95
C ILE A 9 0.39 -6.70 26.39
N THR A 10 1.08 -5.70 26.93
CA THR A 10 0.98 -4.35 26.44
C THR A 10 1.44 -4.24 24.99
N ALA A 11 2.53 -4.91 24.63
CA ALA A 11 3.03 -4.90 23.27
C ALA A 11 2.02 -5.51 22.30
N LEU A 12 1.36 -6.58 22.69
CA LEU A 12 0.34 -7.21 21.85
C LEU A 12 -0.84 -6.27 21.61
N CYS A 13 -1.28 -5.56 22.64
CA CYS A 13 -2.39 -4.62 22.49
C CYS A 13 -2.02 -3.49 21.51
N LEU A 14 -0.80 -3.01 21.56
CA LEU A 14 -0.35 -1.97 20.63
C LEU A 14 -0.33 -2.47 19.19
N GLN A 15 0.06 -3.73 18.98
CA GLN A 15 0.07 -4.32 17.64
C GLN A 15 -1.32 -4.44 17.05
N ASP A 16 -2.31 -4.72 17.89
CA ASP A 16 -3.68 -4.87 17.43
C ASP A 16 -4.27 -3.58 16.88
N MET A 17 -3.66 -2.45 17.18
CA MET A 17 -4.11 -1.16 16.67
C MET A 17 -3.60 -0.86 15.27
N GLN A 18 -2.72 -1.70 14.74
CA GLN A 18 -2.17 -1.56 13.40
C GLN A 18 -3.11 -2.20 12.40
N ALA A 19 -3.71 -1.38 11.51
CA ALA A 19 -4.63 -1.88 10.50
C ALA A 19 -3.94 -2.21 9.18
N GLN A 20 -2.95 -1.41 8.80
CA GLN A 20 -2.30 -1.55 7.51
C GLN A 20 -1.24 -2.63 7.51
N THR A 21 -1.20 -3.37 6.41
CA THR A 21 -0.13 -4.34 6.16
C THR A 21 0.70 -3.83 5.00
N VAL A 22 2.00 -3.70 5.22
CA VAL A 22 2.93 -3.24 4.19
C VAL A 22 3.92 -4.36 3.93
N VAL A 23 3.90 -4.91 2.73
CA VAL A 23 4.89 -5.90 2.30
C VAL A 23 5.94 -5.17 1.48
N HIS A 24 7.17 -5.26 1.92
CA HIS A 24 8.28 -4.57 1.25
C HIS A 24 8.73 -5.32 0.01
N PRO A 25 9.39 -4.64 -0.94
CA PRO A 25 9.93 -5.31 -2.11
C PRO A 25 10.90 -6.43 -1.72
N SER A 26 10.91 -7.49 -2.50
CA SER A 26 11.84 -8.60 -2.27
C SER A 26 13.16 -8.40 -2.99
N ILE A 27 13.26 -7.39 -3.84
CA ILE A 27 14.49 -7.05 -4.54
C ILE A 27 14.79 -5.58 -4.33
N LYS A 28 16.06 -5.21 -4.50
CA LYS A 28 16.50 -3.81 -4.40
C LYS A 28 16.61 -3.21 -5.79
N THR A 29 15.95 -2.10 -6.00
CA THR A 29 15.96 -1.40 -7.28
C THR A 29 16.09 0.10 -7.04
N LYS A 30 16.44 0.85 -8.10
CA LYS A 30 16.61 2.30 -7.98
C LYS A 30 15.31 3.00 -7.69
N THR A 31 14.23 2.53 -8.30
CA THR A 31 12.88 3.05 -8.05
C THR A 31 11.98 1.88 -7.72
N THR A 32 10.81 2.19 -7.18
CA THR A 32 9.89 1.17 -6.71
C THR A 32 8.48 1.41 -7.23
N PHE A 33 7.63 0.43 -7.05
CA PHE A 33 6.25 0.47 -7.47
C PHE A 33 5.38 0.00 -6.29
N ALA A 34 4.10 0.31 -6.30
CA ALA A 34 3.21 -0.12 -5.24
C ALA A 34 1.92 -0.69 -5.79
N ILE A 35 1.46 -1.76 -5.18
CA ILE A 35 0.14 -2.32 -5.41
C ILE A 35 -0.69 -2.00 -4.17
N VAL A 36 -1.74 -1.21 -4.34
CA VAL A 36 -2.66 -0.86 -3.27
C VAL A 36 -3.91 -1.71 -3.44
N VAL A 37 -4.22 -2.52 -2.45
CA VAL A 37 -5.34 -3.46 -2.55
C VAL A 37 -6.12 -3.47 -1.24
N ASP A 38 -7.43 -3.66 -1.32
CA ASP A 38 -8.24 -3.82 -0.12
C ASP A 38 -8.11 -5.25 0.40
N GLN A 39 -8.35 -5.41 1.70
CA GLN A 39 -8.13 -6.68 2.38
C GLN A 39 -8.98 -7.80 1.77
N LYS A 40 -10.23 -7.52 1.47
CA LYS A 40 -11.14 -8.52 0.94
C LYS A 40 -10.66 -9.03 -0.42
N SER A 41 -10.29 -8.11 -1.31
CA SER A 41 -9.80 -8.48 -2.64
C SER A 41 -8.50 -9.25 -2.56
N TYR A 42 -7.62 -8.86 -1.65
CA TYR A 42 -6.38 -9.59 -1.45
C TYR A 42 -6.65 -11.02 -0.96
N ASP A 43 -7.56 -11.18 -0.01
CA ASP A 43 -7.90 -12.52 0.50
C ASP A 43 -8.50 -13.39 -0.60
N GLU A 44 -9.29 -12.82 -1.50
CA GLU A 44 -9.93 -13.55 -2.58
C GLU A 44 -8.99 -13.89 -3.73
N ALA A 45 -7.99 -13.05 -3.99
CA ALA A 45 -7.12 -13.20 -5.15
C ALA A 45 -5.64 -13.16 -4.78
N LYS A 46 -5.30 -13.71 -3.62
CA LYS A 46 -3.95 -13.63 -3.09
C LYS A 46 -2.90 -14.16 -4.06
N SER A 47 -3.12 -15.34 -4.61
CA SER A 47 -2.12 -15.94 -5.49
C SER A 47 -1.93 -15.14 -6.78
N GLU A 48 -3.00 -14.58 -7.31
CA GLU A 48 -2.95 -13.77 -8.53
C GLU A 48 -2.25 -12.44 -8.27
N ILE A 49 -2.52 -11.82 -7.13
CA ILE A 49 -1.89 -10.56 -6.77
C ILE A 49 -0.40 -10.76 -6.47
N ASP A 50 -0.07 -11.82 -5.77
CA ASP A 50 1.32 -12.15 -5.49
C ASP A 50 2.09 -12.45 -6.79
N ALA A 51 1.45 -13.14 -7.74
CA ALA A 51 2.04 -13.42 -9.04
C ALA A 51 2.26 -12.13 -9.84
N TYR A 52 1.30 -11.22 -9.80
CA TYR A 52 1.43 -9.93 -10.46
C TYR A 52 2.60 -9.14 -9.89
N ARG A 53 2.70 -9.10 -8.57
CA ARG A 53 3.82 -8.44 -7.90
C ARG A 53 5.16 -9.03 -8.34
N THR A 54 5.24 -10.36 -8.36
CA THR A 54 6.44 -11.06 -8.80
C THR A 54 6.79 -10.70 -10.25
N SER A 55 5.79 -10.60 -11.11
CA SER A 55 6.00 -10.21 -12.51
C SER A 55 6.61 -8.83 -12.61
N ILE A 56 6.11 -7.88 -11.82
CA ILE A 56 6.66 -6.52 -11.84
C ILE A 56 8.11 -6.53 -11.36
N GLU A 57 8.40 -7.30 -10.34
CA GLU A 57 9.76 -7.40 -9.83
C GLU A 57 10.71 -8.04 -10.82
N LYS A 58 10.22 -8.99 -11.62
CA LYS A 58 11.02 -9.58 -12.69
C LYS A 58 11.39 -8.57 -13.77
N GLU A 59 10.55 -7.55 -13.94
CA GLU A 59 10.84 -6.46 -14.86
C GLU A 59 11.88 -5.48 -14.30
N GLY A 60 12.33 -5.69 -13.06
CA GLY A 60 13.36 -4.86 -12.47
C GLY A 60 12.83 -3.74 -11.58
N LEU A 61 11.62 -3.88 -11.07
CA LEU A 61 10.98 -2.83 -10.29
C LEU A 61 10.50 -3.41 -8.97
N GLY A 62 11.23 -3.14 -7.89
CA GLY A 62 10.85 -3.59 -6.54
C GLY A 62 9.47 -3.08 -6.18
N THR A 63 8.61 -3.95 -5.69
CA THR A 63 7.19 -3.64 -5.57
C THR A 63 6.68 -3.84 -4.15
N TYR A 64 6.12 -2.76 -3.58
CA TYR A 64 5.41 -2.79 -2.32
C TYR A 64 4.01 -3.34 -2.52
N LEU A 65 3.48 -3.97 -1.47
CA LEU A 65 2.09 -4.39 -1.44
C LEU A 65 1.47 -3.74 -0.21
N LEU A 66 0.50 -2.87 -0.44
CA LEU A 66 -0.17 -2.12 0.62
C LEU A 66 -1.59 -2.65 0.77
N ILE A 67 -1.85 -3.31 1.88
CA ILE A 67 -3.13 -3.99 2.13
C ILE A 67 -3.79 -3.37 3.35
N ASP A 68 -5.05 -3.01 3.21
CA ASP A 68 -5.85 -2.50 4.31
C ASP A 68 -7.31 -2.49 3.90
N ASP A 69 -8.17 -2.30 4.87
CA ASP A 69 -9.58 -2.03 4.63
C ASP A 69 -9.72 -0.51 4.46
N TRP A 70 -9.36 -0.04 3.28
CA TRP A 70 -9.26 1.39 3.02
C TRP A 70 -10.62 2.06 3.11
N LYS A 71 -10.77 2.97 4.06
CA LYS A 71 -12.02 3.70 4.27
C LYS A 71 -12.01 5.07 3.62
N ARG A 72 -10.83 5.66 3.49
CA ARG A 72 -10.66 7.02 2.97
C ARG A 72 -9.43 7.08 2.11
N PRO A 73 -9.34 8.05 1.19
CA PRO A 73 -8.16 8.17 0.34
C PRO A 73 -6.93 8.73 1.07
N GLU A 74 -7.11 9.47 2.16
CA GLU A 74 -6.00 10.13 2.84
C GLU A 74 -4.90 9.19 3.32
N PRO A 75 -5.21 8.07 4.01
CA PRO A 75 -4.15 7.14 4.42
C PRO A 75 -3.38 6.56 3.25
N ILE A 76 -4.05 6.33 2.13
CA ILE A 76 -3.39 5.83 0.92
C ILE A 76 -2.41 6.88 0.42
N ARG A 77 -2.88 8.12 0.31
CA ARG A 77 -2.05 9.22 -0.15
C ARG A 77 -0.83 9.40 0.75
N GLU A 78 -1.03 9.36 2.05
CA GLU A 78 0.08 9.51 3.00
C GLU A 78 1.15 8.44 2.80
N GLN A 79 0.74 7.19 2.62
CA GLN A 79 1.67 6.10 2.37
C GLN A 79 2.42 6.29 1.05
N LEU A 80 1.70 6.64 0.00
CA LEU A 80 2.32 6.80 -1.31
C LEU A 80 3.30 7.97 -1.32
N VAL A 81 2.95 9.08 -0.67
CA VAL A 81 3.84 10.23 -0.57
C VAL A 81 5.11 9.85 0.20
N LYS A 82 4.95 9.15 1.31
CA LYS A 82 6.07 8.71 2.12
C LYS A 82 7.03 7.84 1.30
N LEU A 83 6.50 6.91 0.52
CA LEU A 83 7.32 6.04 -0.31
C LEU A 83 7.97 6.82 -1.46
N HIS A 84 7.25 7.79 -2.01
CA HIS A 84 7.79 8.63 -3.08
C HIS A 84 8.94 9.50 -2.59
N GLU A 85 8.87 9.96 -1.35
CA GLU A 85 9.91 10.84 -0.78
C GLU A 85 11.13 10.09 -0.32
N ASN A 86 11.15 8.78 -0.45
CA ASN A 86 12.34 7.99 -0.13
C ASN A 86 13.44 8.30 -1.15
N GLU A 87 14.49 8.97 -0.71
CA GLU A 87 15.54 9.42 -1.63
C GLU A 87 16.30 8.29 -2.30
N LYS A 88 16.46 7.18 -1.61
CA LYS A 88 17.24 6.05 -2.12
C LYS A 88 16.47 5.21 -3.14
N THR A 89 15.20 4.97 -2.86
CA THR A 89 14.36 4.11 -3.70
C THR A 89 12.98 4.72 -3.83
N PRO A 90 12.86 5.87 -4.50
CA PRO A 90 11.58 6.56 -4.58
C PRO A 90 10.54 5.74 -5.35
N LEU A 91 9.30 5.87 -4.93
CA LEU A 91 8.17 5.25 -5.62
C LEU A 91 7.92 5.99 -6.93
N GLU A 92 7.85 5.25 -8.04
CA GLU A 92 7.60 5.88 -9.34
C GLU A 92 6.17 5.68 -9.84
N GLY A 93 5.42 4.78 -9.24
CA GLY A 93 4.04 4.55 -9.67
C GLY A 93 3.32 3.56 -8.79
N CYS A 94 2.03 3.42 -9.03
CA CYS A 94 1.21 2.48 -8.27
C CYS A 94 0.01 2.03 -9.09
N VAL A 95 -0.60 0.95 -8.64
CA VAL A 95 -1.85 0.43 -9.20
C VAL A 95 -2.79 0.15 -8.04
N PHE A 96 -4.08 0.37 -8.27
CA PHE A 96 -5.12 0.10 -7.28
C PHE A 96 -5.93 -1.11 -7.71
N ILE A 97 -6.13 -2.03 -6.78
CA ILE A 97 -6.88 -3.25 -7.05
C ILE A 97 -8.01 -3.35 -6.02
N GLY A 98 -9.21 -3.56 -6.51
CA GLY A 98 -10.37 -3.77 -5.68
C GLY A 98 -11.08 -2.49 -5.28
N ASP A 99 -11.67 -2.50 -4.11
CA ASP A 99 -12.49 -1.40 -3.62
C ASP A 99 -11.61 -0.37 -2.92
N ILE A 100 -11.11 0.57 -3.70
CA ILE A 100 -10.19 1.61 -3.22
C ILE A 100 -10.88 2.96 -3.32
N PRO A 101 -10.92 3.75 -2.24
CA PRO A 101 -11.48 5.10 -2.30
C PRO A 101 -10.54 6.00 -3.09
N ILE A 102 -10.95 6.33 -4.31
CA ILE A 102 -10.16 7.14 -5.23
C ILE A 102 -10.59 8.58 -5.09
N PRO A 103 -9.64 9.52 -4.85
CA PRO A 103 -10.00 10.93 -4.78
C PRO A 103 -10.48 11.43 -6.13
N MET A 104 -11.55 12.22 -6.10
CA MET A 104 -12.10 12.86 -7.29
C MET A 104 -11.72 14.32 -7.27
N ILE A 105 -11.34 14.83 -8.42
CA ILE A 105 -11.00 16.23 -8.58
C ILE A 105 -12.11 16.90 -9.37
N ARG A 106 -12.65 17.98 -8.80
CA ARG A 106 -13.63 18.79 -9.50
C ARG A 106 -12.93 20.05 -9.96
N ASP A 107 -12.81 20.20 -11.26
CA ASP A 107 -12.16 21.34 -11.87
C ASP A 107 -13.13 22.02 -12.80
N ALA A 108 -13.44 23.28 -12.52
CA ALA A 108 -14.37 24.07 -13.30
C ALA A 108 -15.71 23.35 -13.44
N HIS A 109 -15.94 22.69 -14.54
CA HIS A 109 -17.24 22.05 -14.81
C HIS A 109 -17.09 20.54 -14.96
N HIS A 110 -15.96 20.00 -14.54
CA HIS A 110 -15.66 18.58 -14.74
C HIS A 110 -15.33 17.90 -13.44
N LEU A 111 -15.73 16.62 -13.38
CA LEU A 111 -15.26 15.71 -12.34
C LEU A 111 -14.25 14.80 -13.00
N SER A 112 -13.07 14.74 -12.42
CA SER A 112 -11.99 13.90 -12.92
C SER A 112 -11.41 13.10 -11.79
N SER A 113 -11.01 11.86 -12.07
CA SER A 113 -10.24 11.08 -11.11
C SER A 113 -8.81 11.60 -11.09
N ALA A 114 -8.07 11.19 -10.07
CA ALA A 114 -6.66 11.52 -9.97
C ALA A 114 -5.84 10.93 -11.11
N PHE A 115 -6.43 10.03 -11.88
CA PHE A 115 -5.77 9.36 -13.00
C PHE A 115 -6.26 9.85 -14.33
N LYS A 116 -6.72 11.06 -14.38
CA LYS A 116 -7.20 11.63 -15.62
C LYS A 116 -6.13 11.53 -16.69
N ARG A 117 -6.53 11.06 -17.84
CA ARG A 117 -5.67 11.05 -19.00
C ARG A 117 -5.67 12.42 -19.66
N SER A 118 -4.56 12.79 -20.14
CA SER A 118 -4.45 13.99 -20.95
C SER A 118 -4.76 13.69 -22.40
#